data_07224d8ca5a0e137ccc6dc8480d7c836
#
_entry.id   07224d8ca5a0e137ccc6dc8480d7c836
#
_cell.length_a   1.000
_cell.length_b   1.000
_cell.length_c   1.000
_cell.angle_alpha   90.00
_cell.angle_beta   90.00
_cell.angle_gamma   90.00
#
_symmetry.space_group_name_H-M   'P 1'
#
loop_
_entity.id
_entity.type
_entity.pdbx_description
1 polymer ?
#
loop_
_entity_poly.entity_id
_entity_poly.type
_entity_poly.pdbx_seq_one_letter_code
_entity_poly.pdbx_strand_id
1 'polypeptide(L)'
;MQLRENTIDGSFAEKVGIFSYDYLKCCSSLLSLENPKRLLVKKFFSAFISSSQLLEDFLDFHGAKNSKNWYYYRELSAAARHLSLACYSQTHILNRLDFYDLPVLGNFMDEGKATLAFFTETILKMAPEIIREAGRLGIPIPKKKFSPADFPSVSTGEKLEYDIDDENSDQQKENIVKIASEFLDIAASFDHYGFDEPYDIDEIPAIVPDRINEVEIRRFEMLVHNLQSSFDTYVIHGGYEFGNRKLKQLRGFFSVVFHLLQIIGRLLHFYERHLHDAGYKSIYKKTQERLSLIVDPNILLDRTINYCLYYVCQFLSNGKDLAKEILNENIERSSVTVGIPVSLGFHSRPSLLVAKIVQHFGGQVDYV
;
A
#
# COMPACT_ATOMS: atom_id res chain seq x y z
N MET A 1 2.13 30.97 28.51
CA MET A 1 0.92 31.02 27.68
C MET A 1 0.09 29.81 28.06
N GLN A 2 -0.86 29.94 29.01
CA GLN A 2 -1.76 28.84 29.37
C GLN A 2 -2.72 28.63 28.19
N LEU A 3 -2.56 27.50 27.49
CA LEU A 3 -3.61 27.02 26.61
C LEU A 3 -4.86 26.81 27.46
N ARG A 4 -5.88 27.62 27.25
CA ARG A 4 -7.21 27.35 27.80
C ARG A 4 -7.69 26.05 27.14
N GLU A 5 -7.57 24.95 27.87
CA GLU A 5 -8.18 23.69 27.51
C GLU A 5 -9.69 23.91 27.43
N ASN A 6 -10.25 23.89 26.21
CA ASN A 6 -11.68 23.72 25.99
C ASN A 6 -12.01 22.26 26.34
N THR A 7 -11.99 21.95 27.63
CA THR A 7 -12.40 20.63 28.15
C THR A 7 -13.92 20.53 28.02
N ILE A 8 -14.36 19.53 27.27
CA ILE A 8 -15.79 19.23 27.12
C ILE A 8 -16.21 18.37 28.28
N ASP A 9 -17.01 18.95 29.19
CA ASP A 9 -17.71 18.20 30.22
C ASP A 9 -18.97 17.57 29.61
N GLY A 10 -18.92 16.21 29.44
CA GLY A 10 -20.03 15.47 28.86
C GLY A 10 -19.83 13.96 29.02
N SER A 11 -20.85 13.20 28.71
CA SER A 11 -20.77 11.74 28.65
C SER A 11 -19.70 11.26 27.68
N PHE A 12 -19.20 10.03 27.83
CA PHE A 12 -18.22 9.48 26.91
C PHE A 12 -18.76 9.41 25.47
N ALA A 13 -20.07 9.13 25.31
CA ALA A 13 -20.71 9.12 23.99
C ALA A 13 -20.71 10.51 23.30
N GLU A 14 -20.90 11.59 24.08
CA GLU A 14 -20.80 12.96 23.52
C GLU A 14 -19.36 13.28 23.10
N LYS A 15 -18.36 12.87 23.89
CA LYS A 15 -16.94 13.03 23.53
C LYS A 15 -16.61 12.24 22.26
N VAL A 16 -17.01 10.97 22.18
CA VAL A 16 -16.87 10.16 20.96
C VAL A 16 -17.59 10.80 19.77
N GLY A 17 -18.76 11.42 20.00
CA GLY A 17 -19.53 12.09 18.95
C GLY A 17 -18.76 13.19 18.23
N ILE A 18 -17.86 13.89 18.93
CA ILE A 18 -17.01 14.94 18.34
C ILE A 18 -16.00 14.31 17.40
N PHE A 19 -15.30 13.26 17.83
CA PHE A 19 -14.30 12.55 17.02
C PHE A 19 -14.93 11.70 15.92
N SER A 20 -16.18 11.28 16.08
CA SER A 20 -16.95 10.52 15.09
C SER A 20 -17.64 11.38 14.05
N TYR A 21 -17.67 12.71 14.19
CA TYR A 21 -18.54 13.58 13.39
C TYR A 21 -18.34 13.37 11.88
N ASP A 22 -17.13 13.52 11.37
CA ASP A 22 -16.86 13.38 9.94
C ASP A 22 -16.95 11.92 9.47
N TYR A 23 -16.55 10.96 10.31
CA TYR A 23 -16.71 9.54 10.07
C TYR A 23 -18.19 9.15 9.88
N LEU A 24 -19.07 9.56 10.80
CA LEU A 24 -20.50 9.32 10.71
C LEU A 24 -21.16 10.11 9.58
N LYS A 25 -20.63 11.31 9.27
CA LYS A 25 -21.06 12.09 8.12
C LYS A 25 -20.77 11.37 6.80
N CYS A 26 -19.59 10.74 6.65
CA CYS A 26 -19.29 9.88 5.49
C CYS A 26 -20.31 8.74 5.36
N CYS A 27 -20.54 7.98 6.45
CA CYS A 27 -21.47 6.84 6.44
C CYS A 27 -22.91 7.28 6.13
N SER A 28 -23.41 8.33 6.81
CA SER A 28 -24.77 8.81 6.59
C SER A 28 -25.00 9.41 5.19
N SER A 29 -23.94 9.94 4.57
CA SER A 29 -23.97 10.43 3.19
C SER A 29 -24.11 9.27 2.20
N LEU A 30 -23.37 8.17 2.39
CA LEU A 30 -23.51 6.97 1.56
C LEU A 30 -24.93 6.40 1.61
N LEU A 31 -25.58 6.44 2.79
CA LEU A 31 -26.94 5.91 2.96
C LEU A 31 -28.04 6.82 2.40
N SER A 32 -27.74 8.09 2.15
CA SER A 32 -28.75 9.06 1.72
C SER A 32 -28.89 9.23 0.23
N LEU A 33 -27.99 8.66 -0.57
CA LEU A 33 -27.96 8.82 -2.01
C LEU A 33 -28.58 7.60 -2.70
N GLU A 34 -29.34 7.82 -3.77
CA GLU A 34 -29.81 6.74 -4.66
C GLU A 34 -28.65 6.00 -5.31
N ASN A 35 -27.58 6.72 -5.67
CA ASN A 35 -26.37 6.15 -6.21
C ASN A 35 -25.15 6.55 -5.38
N PRO A 36 -24.86 5.85 -4.27
CA PRO A 36 -23.74 6.16 -3.39
C PRO A 36 -22.37 5.99 -4.07
N LYS A 37 -22.28 5.19 -5.14
CA LYS A 37 -21.02 5.02 -5.89
C LYS A 37 -20.47 6.33 -6.45
N ARG A 38 -21.31 7.37 -6.64
CA ARG A 38 -20.88 8.72 -7.05
C ARG A 38 -20.04 9.46 -6.02
N LEU A 39 -20.10 9.05 -4.73
CA LEU A 39 -19.22 9.58 -3.68
C LEU A 39 -17.87 8.85 -3.60
N LEU A 40 -17.82 7.59 -4.05
CA LEU A 40 -16.67 6.70 -3.84
C LEU A 40 -15.52 7.03 -4.80
N VAL A 41 -14.99 8.23 -4.63
CA VAL A 41 -13.82 8.76 -5.36
C VAL A 41 -12.63 8.92 -4.42
N LYS A 42 -11.43 9.08 -4.97
CA LYS A 42 -10.18 9.16 -4.19
C LYS A 42 -10.23 10.18 -3.05
N LYS A 43 -10.83 11.37 -3.28
CA LYS A 43 -10.98 12.41 -2.26
C LYS A 43 -11.92 11.99 -1.11
N PHE A 44 -13.00 11.24 -1.41
CA PHE A 44 -13.88 10.69 -0.39
C PHE A 44 -13.14 9.64 0.46
N PHE A 45 -12.41 8.72 -0.17
CA PHE A 45 -11.62 7.75 0.59
C PHE A 45 -10.61 8.43 1.51
N SER A 46 -9.94 9.48 1.05
CA SER A 46 -9.02 10.26 1.89
C SER A 46 -9.70 10.85 3.13
N ALA A 47 -10.90 11.44 2.97
CA ALA A 47 -11.67 11.97 4.08
C ALA A 47 -12.12 10.86 5.05
N PHE A 48 -12.54 9.71 4.51
CA PHE A 48 -12.98 8.58 5.33
C PHE A 48 -11.82 7.92 6.08
N ILE A 49 -10.62 7.82 5.47
CA ILE A 49 -9.39 7.37 6.12
C ILE A 49 -9.05 8.26 7.32
N SER A 50 -8.97 9.57 7.08
CA SER A 50 -8.55 10.52 8.12
C SER A 50 -9.51 10.54 9.30
N SER A 51 -10.82 10.53 9.02
CA SER A 51 -11.86 10.57 10.08
C SER A 51 -11.95 9.24 10.84
N SER A 52 -11.80 8.10 10.18
CA SER A 52 -11.79 6.79 10.85
C SER A 52 -10.54 6.59 11.69
N GLN A 53 -9.37 7.05 11.22
CA GLN A 53 -8.13 7.01 12.00
C GLN A 53 -8.22 7.86 13.25
N LEU A 54 -8.68 9.11 13.13
CA LEU A 54 -8.85 10.01 14.27
C LEU A 54 -9.77 9.40 15.34
N LEU A 55 -10.87 8.78 14.90
CA LEU A 55 -11.80 8.10 15.79
C LEU A 55 -11.16 6.87 16.45
N GLU A 56 -10.46 6.03 15.68
CA GLU A 56 -9.79 4.84 16.20
C GLU A 56 -8.74 5.20 17.24
N ASP A 57 -7.90 6.20 16.96
CA ASP A 57 -6.86 6.69 17.88
C ASP A 57 -7.49 7.19 19.19
N PHE A 58 -8.59 7.94 19.12
CA PHE A 58 -9.33 8.38 20.29
C PHE A 58 -9.91 7.21 21.10
N LEU A 59 -10.54 6.25 20.45
CA LEU A 59 -11.11 5.06 21.08
C LEU A 59 -10.03 4.19 21.75
N ASP A 60 -8.88 4.02 21.08
CA ASP A 60 -7.75 3.26 21.60
C ASP A 60 -7.11 3.94 22.81
N PHE A 61 -6.93 5.26 22.76
CA PHE A 61 -6.45 6.05 23.91
C PHE A 61 -7.33 5.88 25.15
N HIS A 62 -8.65 5.78 24.96
CA HIS A 62 -9.61 5.59 26.07
C HIS A 62 -9.90 4.11 26.39
N GLY A 63 -9.12 3.16 25.85
CA GLY A 63 -9.19 1.75 26.20
C GLY A 63 -10.41 1.01 25.64
N ALA A 64 -10.97 1.45 24.51
CA ALA A 64 -12.12 0.81 23.88
C ALA A 64 -11.91 -0.68 23.58
N LYS A 65 -10.66 -1.10 23.33
CA LYS A 65 -10.27 -2.52 23.16
C LYS A 65 -10.61 -3.41 24.35
N ASN A 66 -10.74 -2.83 25.55
CA ASN A 66 -11.08 -3.54 26.77
C ASN A 66 -12.53 -3.29 27.22
N SER A 67 -13.30 -2.51 26.48
CA SER A 67 -14.68 -2.18 26.81
C SER A 67 -15.67 -3.01 26.00
N LYS A 68 -16.52 -3.82 26.67
CA LYS A 68 -17.56 -4.62 26.02
C LYS A 68 -18.51 -3.79 25.16
N ASN A 69 -18.78 -2.54 25.57
CA ASN A 69 -19.71 -1.68 24.88
C ASN A 69 -19.10 -1.00 23.63
N TRP A 70 -17.80 -0.67 23.68
CA TRP A 70 -17.15 0.16 22.68
C TRP A 70 -16.28 -0.64 21.70
N TYR A 71 -15.93 -1.89 22.05
CA TYR A 71 -15.04 -2.72 21.25
C TYR A 71 -15.50 -2.86 19.79
N TYR A 72 -16.78 -3.19 19.58
CA TYR A 72 -17.29 -3.40 18.21
C TYR A 72 -17.28 -2.11 17.37
N TYR A 73 -17.62 -0.96 17.97
CA TYR A 73 -17.57 0.33 17.27
C TYR A 73 -16.13 0.71 16.88
N ARG A 74 -15.19 0.41 17.77
CA ARG A 74 -13.76 0.57 17.48
C ARG A 74 -13.32 -0.32 16.30
N GLU A 75 -13.73 -1.58 16.27
CA GLU A 75 -13.41 -2.51 15.18
C GLU A 75 -14.03 -2.08 13.85
N LEU A 76 -15.24 -1.51 13.85
CA LEU A 76 -15.84 -0.93 12.66
C LEU A 76 -15.05 0.29 12.13
N SER A 77 -14.48 1.11 13.03
CA SER A 77 -13.64 2.24 12.59
C SER A 77 -12.33 1.77 11.98
N ALA A 78 -11.70 0.74 12.54
CA ALA A 78 -10.51 0.12 11.97
C ALA A 78 -10.79 -0.50 10.59
N ALA A 79 -11.88 -1.27 10.47
CA ALA A 79 -12.29 -1.87 9.20
C ALA A 79 -12.52 -0.82 8.11
N ALA A 80 -13.25 0.26 8.42
CA ALA A 80 -13.49 1.36 7.51
C ALA A 80 -12.18 2.02 7.05
N ARG A 81 -11.23 2.23 7.95
CA ARG A 81 -9.92 2.79 7.64
C ARG A 81 -9.13 1.91 6.68
N HIS A 82 -8.99 0.63 6.98
CA HIS A 82 -8.18 -0.30 6.16
C HIS A 82 -8.78 -0.50 4.77
N LEU A 83 -10.08 -0.70 4.66
CA LEU A 83 -10.76 -0.82 3.37
C LEU A 83 -10.71 0.46 2.54
N SER A 84 -10.83 1.62 3.18
CA SER A 84 -10.72 2.91 2.47
C SER A 84 -9.30 3.17 1.97
N LEU A 85 -8.26 2.75 2.72
CA LEU A 85 -6.86 2.79 2.26
C LEU A 85 -6.65 1.87 1.05
N ALA A 86 -7.22 0.66 1.08
CA ALA A 86 -7.17 -0.26 -0.06
C ALA A 86 -7.88 0.34 -1.30
N CYS A 87 -9.08 0.92 -1.13
CA CYS A 87 -9.79 1.62 -2.20
C CYS A 87 -8.99 2.80 -2.76
N TYR A 88 -8.37 3.60 -1.90
CA TYR A 88 -7.56 4.76 -2.31
C TYR A 88 -6.39 4.34 -3.18
N SER A 89 -5.61 3.33 -2.74
CA SER A 89 -4.46 2.82 -3.48
C SER A 89 -4.88 2.12 -4.78
N GLN A 90 -5.95 1.31 -4.76
CA GLN A 90 -6.47 0.67 -5.97
C GLN A 90 -6.99 1.68 -6.99
N THR A 91 -7.70 2.71 -6.55
CA THR A 91 -8.14 3.82 -7.42
C THR A 91 -6.95 4.57 -8.02
N HIS A 92 -5.86 4.75 -7.25
CA HIS A 92 -4.64 5.37 -7.76
C HIS A 92 -4.03 4.54 -8.89
N ILE A 93 -3.87 3.23 -8.69
CA ILE A 93 -3.34 2.32 -9.72
C ILE A 93 -4.16 2.43 -11.01
N LEU A 94 -5.48 2.22 -10.91
CA LEU A 94 -6.39 2.23 -12.07
C LEU A 94 -6.36 3.55 -12.84
N ASN A 95 -6.23 4.69 -12.15
CA ASN A 95 -6.19 6.01 -12.77
C ASN A 95 -4.83 6.37 -13.40
N ARG A 96 -3.76 5.67 -13.02
CA ARG A 96 -2.40 6.02 -13.44
C ARG A 96 -1.77 5.00 -14.38
N LEU A 97 -2.35 3.81 -14.54
CA LEU A 97 -1.74 2.72 -15.28
C LEU A 97 -1.42 3.10 -16.74
N ASP A 98 -2.36 3.74 -17.44
CA ASP A 98 -2.17 4.18 -18.82
C ASP A 98 -1.03 5.21 -18.94
N PHE A 99 -0.78 5.98 -17.87
CA PHE A 99 0.27 6.99 -17.83
C PHE A 99 1.67 6.38 -17.74
N TYR A 100 1.80 5.19 -17.13
CA TYR A 100 3.10 4.53 -16.93
C TYR A 100 3.62 3.83 -18.18
N ASP A 101 2.80 3.65 -19.22
CA ASP A 101 3.17 2.97 -20.48
C ASP A 101 3.74 1.56 -20.23
N LEU A 102 3.11 0.82 -19.31
CA LEU A 102 3.50 -0.53 -18.96
C LEU A 102 2.89 -1.57 -19.89
N PRO A 103 3.53 -2.73 -20.08
CA PRO A 103 2.93 -3.83 -20.81
C PRO A 103 1.63 -4.29 -20.12
N VAL A 104 0.68 -4.73 -20.93
CA VAL A 104 -0.56 -5.33 -20.40
C VAL A 104 -0.21 -6.69 -19.76
N LEU A 105 -0.46 -6.83 -18.46
CA LEU A 105 -0.23 -8.07 -17.73
C LEU A 105 -1.56 -8.80 -17.48
N GLY A 106 -1.83 -9.82 -18.30
CA GLY A 106 -3.02 -10.65 -18.15
C GLY A 106 -4.31 -9.85 -17.99
N ASN A 107 -5.11 -10.20 -16.98
CA ASN A 107 -6.38 -9.55 -16.67
C ASN A 107 -6.26 -8.47 -15.57
N PHE A 108 -5.06 -7.93 -15.32
CA PHE A 108 -4.80 -7.01 -14.21
C PHE A 108 -5.82 -5.88 -14.05
N MET A 109 -6.20 -5.24 -15.16
CA MET A 109 -7.16 -4.13 -15.13
C MET A 109 -8.56 -4.57 -14.72
N ASP A 110 -9.04 -5.70 -15.23
CA ASP A 110 -10.41 -6.16 -14.95
C ASP A 110 -10.50 -6.76 -13.55
N GLU A 111 -9.49 -7.50 -13.12
CA GLU A 111 -9.38 -7.96 -11.74
C GLU A 111 -9.20 -6.80 -10.75
N GLY A 112 -8.48 -5.76 -11.13
CA GLY A 112 -8.36 -4.55 -10.34
C GLY A 112 -9.66 -3.79 -10.17
N LYS A 113 -10.49 -3.71 -11.21
CA LYS A 113 -11.85 -3.15 -11.14
C LYS A 113 -12.76 -4.01 -10.26
N ALA A 114 -12.69 -5.34 -10.40
CA ALA A 114 -13.47 -6.28 -9.57
C ALA A 114 -13.05 -6.18 -8.08
N THR A 115 -11.75 -6.06 -7.81
CA THR A 115 -11.22 -5.87 -6.47
C THR A 115 -11.69 -4.54 -5.85
N LEU A 116 -11.64 -3.44 -6.61
CA LEU A 116 -12.18 -2.16 -6.15
C LEU A 116 -13.70 -2.24 -5.91
N ALA A 117 -14.43 -2.97 -6.76
CA ALA A 117 -15.87 -3.18 -6.55
C ALA A 117 -16.14 -3.93 -5.25
N PHE A 118 -15.40 -5.00 -4.96
CA PHE A 118 -15.51 -5.73 -3.68
C PHE A 118 -15.28 -4.82 -2.47
N PHE A 119 -14.20 -4.02 -2.46
CA PHE A 119 -13.92 -3.11 -1.35
C PHE A 119 -15.00 -2.04 -1.17
N THR A 120 -15.46 -1.45 -2.26
CA THR A 120 -16.49 -0.41 -2.22
C THR A 120 -17.84 -0.96 -1.78
N GLU A 121 -18.24 -2.13 -2.25
CA GLU A 121 -19.46 -2.81 -1.81
C GLU A 121 -19.40 -3.20 -0.33
N THR A 122 -18.24 -3.60 0.15
CA THR A 122 -18.01 -3.88 1.57
C THR A 122 -18.16 -2.62 2.41
N ILE A 123 -17.63 -1.47 1.98
CA ILE A 123 -17.84 -0.18 2.65
C ILE A 123 -19.34 0.19 2.68
N LEU A 124 -20.07 -0.03 1.58
CA LEU A 124 -21.51 0.23 1.51
C LEU A 124 -22.30 -0.68 2.46
N LYS A 125 -21.92 -1.96 2.61
CA LYS A 125 -22.52 -2.88 3.59
C LYS A 125 -22.20 -2.48 5.03
N MET A 126 -21.02 -1.90 5.26
CA MET A 126 -20.56 -1.49 6.59
C MET A 126 -21.22 -0.20 7.08
N ALA A 127 -21.53 0.75 6.19
CA ALA A 127 -22.08 2.05 6.55
C ALA A 127 -23.36 1.98 7.41
N PRO A 128 -24.41 1.16 7.09
CA PRO A 128 -25.59 1.03 7.93
C PRO A 128 -25.28 0.42 9.31
N GLU A 129 -24.33 -0.51 9.38
CA GLU A 129 -23.91 -1.12 10.64
C GLU A 129 -23.24 -0.10 11.57
N ILE A 130 -22.36 0.74 11.01
CA ILE A 130 -21.71 1.85 11.73
C ILE A 130 -22.77 2.80 12.33
N ILE A 131 -23.75 3.23 11.52
CA ILE A 131 -24.81 4.13 11.97
C ILE A 131 -25.67 3.48 13.05
N ARG A 132 -26.02 2.20 12.90
CA ARG A 132 -26.77 1.44 13.91
C ARG A 132 -26.03 1.35 15.22
N GLU A 133 -24.75 1.03 15.18
CA GLU A 133 -23.91 0.88 16.37
C GLU A 133 -23.68 2.24 17.07
N ALA A 134 -23.46 3.30 16.31
CA ALA A 134 -23.40 4.67 16.84
C ALA A 134 -24.69 5.05 17.58
N GLY A 135 -25.86 4.75 16.98
CA GLY A 135 -27.16 4.96 17.62
C GLY A 135 -27.33 4.16 18.91
N ARG A 136 -26.90 2.87 18.94
CA ARG A 136 -26.91 2.01 20.14
C ARG A 136 -26.05 2.61 21.26
N LEU A 137 -24.96 3.25 20.93
CA LEU A 137 -24.03 3.88 21.89
C LEU A 137 -24.45 5.28 22.32
N GLY A 138 -25.55 5.82 21.76
CA GLY A 138 -26.01 7.18 22.04
C GLY A 138 -25.16 8.28 21.41
N ILE A 139 -24.38 7.95 20.37
CA ILE A 139 -23.55 8.91 19.64
C ILE A 139 -24.44 9.74 18.70
N PRO A 140 -24.36 11.08 18.73
CA PRO A 140 -25.14 11.93 17.85
C PRO A 140 -24.79 11.73 16.37
N ILE A 141 -25.80 11.45 15.52
CA ILE A 141 -25.62 11.32 14.08
C ILE A 141 -25.67 12.70 13.43
N PRO A 142 -24.66 13.09 12.60
CA PRO A 142 -24.66 14.37 11.89
C PRO A 142 -25.85 14.53 10.96
N LYS A 143 -26.54 15.67 11.03
CA LYS A 143 -27.63 16.02 10.10
C LYS A 143 -27.12 16.46 8.73
N LYS A 144 -25.94 17.13 8.70
CA LYS A 144 -25.30 17.58 7.49
C LYS A 144 -24.66 16.39 6.77
N LYS A 145 -24.88 16.28 5.46
CA LYS A 145 -24.36 15.21 4.62
C LYS A 145 -23.46 15.77 3.53
N PHE A 146 -22.59 14.93 3.02
CA PHE A 146 -21.83 15.22 1.81
C PHE A 146 -22.69 14.99 0.56
N SER A 147 -22.43 15.77 -0.46
CA SER A 147 -22.93 15.60 -1.82
C SER A 147 -21.78 15.22 -2.77
N PRO A 148 -22.05 14.70 -3.96
CA PRO A 148 -21.00 14.46 -4.96
C PRO A 148 -20.22 15.74 -5.33
N ALA A 149 -20.81 16.92 -5.18
CA ALA A 149 -20.13 18.19 -5.45
C ALA A 149 -19.01 18.53 -4.43
N ASP A 150 -19.05 17.94 -3.22
CA ASP A 150 -17.99 18.10 -2.22
C ASP A 150 -16.72 17.31 -2.60
N PHE A 151 -16.85 16.35 -3.50
CA PHE A 151 -15.77 15.48 -3.97
C PHE A 151 -15.62 15.52 -5.49
N PRO A 152 -15.28 16.69 -6.07
CA PRO A 152 -15.08 16.80 -7.51
C PRO A 152 -13.90 15.91 -7.94
N SER A 153 -14.04 15.25 -9.09
CA SER A 153 -12.91 14.65 -9.80
C SER A 153 -12.14 15.74 -10.54
N VAL A 154 -10.83 15.71 -10.44
CA VAL A 154 -9.94 16.64 -11.16
C VAL A 154 -9.24 15.85 -12.26
N SER A 155 -9.15 16.44 -13.46
CA SER A 155 -8.33 15.89 -14.52
C SER A 155 -6.86 15.85 -14.07
N THR A 156 -6.21 14.69 -14.23
CA THR A 156 -4.82 14.48 -13.81
C THR A 156 -3.83 14.64 -14.98
N GLY A 157 -4.28 15.17 -16.10
CA GLY A 157 -3.47 15.31 -17.32
C GLY A 157 -2.56 16.54 -17.36
N GLU A 158 -2.84 17.57 -16.56
CA GLU A 158 -1.99 18.76 -16.49
C GLU A 158 -0.71 18.48 -15.69
N LYS A 159 0.43 18.81 -16.31
CA LYS A 159 1.74 18.87 -15.65
C LYS A 159 2.14 20.33 -15.50
N LEU A 160 2.72 20.67 -14.37
CA LEU A 160 3.41 21.94 -14.21
C LEU A 160 4.67 21.96 -15.08
N GLU A 161 5.11 23.16 -15.45
CA GLU A 161 6.39 23.34 -16.11
C GLU A 161 7.53 22.88 -15.17
N TYR A 162 8.53 22.27 -15.78
CA TYR A 162 9.74 21.84 -15.08
C TYR A 162 10.76 22.96 -15.22
N ASP A 163 10.75 23.88 -14.26
CA ASP A 163 11.54 25.13 -14.28
C ASP A 163 12.64 25.16 -13.19
N ILE A 164 12.88 24.02 -12.53
CA ILE A 164 14.00 23.86 -11.61
C ILE A 164 15.18 23.28 -12.41
N ASP A 165 16.18 24.11 -12.66
CA ASP A 165 17.42 23.70 -13.34
C ASP A 165 18.35 22.96 -12.36
N ASP A 166 18.91 21.81 -12.77
CA ASP A 166 19.93 21.09 -12.06
C ASP A 166 21.17 20.86 -12.95
N GLU A 167 22.33 21.38 -12.51
CA GLU A 167 23.55 21.44 -13.32
C GLU A 167 24.41 20.15 -13.29
N ASN A 168 24.04 19.10 -12.55
CA ASN A 168 24.88 17.92 -12.32
C ASN A 168 24.54 16.71 -13.17
N SER A 169 24.97 16.67 -14.43
CA SER A 169 24.73 15.54 -15.34
C SER A 169 25.56 14.27 -15.05
N ASP A 170 26.75 14.38 -14.50
CA ASP A 170 27.67 13.24 -14.33
C ASP A 170 27.28 12.29 -13.20
N GLN A 171 26.69 12.81 -12.13
CA GLN A 171 26.21 12.03 -10.99
C GLN A 171 24.91 11.23 -11.30
N GLN A 172 24.26 11.56 -12.39
CA GLN A 172 22.95 10.96 -12.76
C GLN A 172 23.09 9.50 -13.25
N LYS A 173 24.15 9.17 -14.00
CA LYS A 173 24.38 7.80 -14.48
C LYS A 173 24.60 6.82 -13.31
N GLU A 174 25.40 7.23 -12.32
CA GLU A 174 25.64 6.44 -11.10
C GLU A 174 24.35 6.17 -10.33
N ASN A 175 23.50 7.19 -10.22
CA ASN A 175 22.21 7.07 -9.55
C ASN A 175 21.25 6.13 -10.31
N ILE A 176 21.22 6.17 -11.63
CA ILE A 176 20.42 5.27 -12.47
C ILE A 176 20.89 3.81 -12.28
N VAL A 177 22.19 3.58 -12.31
CA VAL A 177 22.78 2.25 -12.07
C VAL A 177 22.40 1.73 -10.69
N LYS A 178 22.54 2.56 -9.66
CA LYS A 178 22.16 2.22 -8.29
C LYS A 178 20.69 1.84 -8.18
N ILE A 179 19.78 2.65 -8.72
CA ILE A 179 18.33 2.41 -8.69
C ILE A 179 17.96 1.13 -9.42
N ALA A 180 18.53 0.88 -10.61
CA ALA A 180 18.27 -0.33 -11.36
C ALA A 180 18.77 -1.58 -10.62
N SER A 181 19.94 -1.50 -9.94
CA SER A 181 20.47 -2.57 -9.10
C SER A 181 19.59 -2.83 -7.87
N GLU A 182 19.17 -1.78 -7.14
CA GLU A 182 18.25 -1.90 -6.00
C GLU A 182 16.90 -2.52 -6.41
N PHE A 183 16.39 -2.19 -7.59
CA PHE A 183 15.18 -2.83 -8.13
C PHE A 183 15.38 -4.33 -8.33
N LEU A 184 16.51 -4.74 -8.92
CA LEU A 184 16.83 -6.17 -9.13
C LEU A 184 16.97 -6.92 -7.82
N ASP A 185 17.58 -6.31 -6.80
CA ASP A 185 17.74 -6.92 -5.47
C ASP A 185 16.38 -7.13 -4.78
N ILE A 186 15.48 -6.14 -4.87
CA ILE A 186 14.12 -6.24 -4.35
C ILE A 186 13.37 -7.37 -5.08
N ALA A 187 13.44 -7.40 -6.41
CA ALA A 187 12.77 -8.41 -7.22
C ALA A 187 13.30 -9.82 -6.93
N ALA A 188 14.62 -9.99 -6.79
CA ALA A 188 15.24 -11.27 -6.42
C ALA A 188 14.82 -11.71 -5.01
N SER A 189 14.72 -10.79 -4.07
CA SER A 189 14.25 -11.07 -2.71
C SER A 189 12.80 -11.54 -2.69
N PHE A 190 11.96 -11.02 -3.58
CA PHE A 190 10.56 -11.39 -3.69
C PHE A 190 10.33 -12.77 -4.32
N ASP A 191 11.20 -13.19 -5.26
CA ASP A 191 11.12 -14.51 -5.92
C ASP A 191 11.12 -15.68 -4.92
N HIS A 192 11.76 -15.53 -3.76
CA HIS A 192 11.83 -16.59 -2.74
C HIS A 192 10.46 -16.94 -2.12
N TYR A 193 9.46 -16.07 -2.25
CA TYR A 193 8.13 -16.33 -1.69
C TYR A 193 7.27 -17.22 -2.59
N GLY A 194 7.56 -17.33 -3.91
CA GLY A 194 6.89 -18.22 -4.84
C GLY A 194 5.40 -17.94 -5.01
N PHE A 195 5.04 -16.67 -5.26
CA PHE A 195 3.66 -16.24 -5.59
C PHE A 195 3.51 -15.96 -7.09
N ASP A 196 4.17 -16.78 -7.91
CA ASP A 196 4.18 -16.62 -9.37
C ASP A 196 2.91 -17.15 -10.04
N GLU A 197 2.15 -17.99 -9.33
CA GLU A 197 0.86 -18.54 -9.75
C GLU A 197 -0.18 -18.33 -8.68
N PRO A 198 -1.49 -18.21 -9.06
CA PRO A 198 -2.58 -18.14 -8.10
C PRO A 198 -2.71 -19.44 -7.29
N TYR A 199 -3.14 -19.32 -6.04
CA TYR A 199 -3.42 -20.42 -5.13
C TYR A 199 -4.90 -20.79 -5.14
N ASP A 200 -5.22 -22.05 -4.83
CA ASP A 200 -6.58 -22.43 -4.52
C ASP A 200 -7.07 -21.67 -3.26
N ILE A 201 -8.31 -21.22 -3.31
CA ILE A 201 -8.89 -20.35 -2.26
C ILE A 201 -8.85 -21.02 -0.88
N ASP A 202 -8.99 -22.34 -0.84
CA ASP A 202 -8.97 -23.14 0.38
C ASP A 202 -7.56 -23.31 0.98
N GLU A 203 -6.51 -23.07 0.19
CA GLU A 203 -5.11 -23.15 0.62
C GLU A 203 -4.60 -21.83 1.22
N ILE A 204 -5.18 -20.69 0.83
CA ILE A 204 -4.72 -19.36 1.24
C ILE A 204 -4.70 -19.17 2.78
N PRO A 205 -5.70 -19.63 3.56
CA PRO A 205 -5.66 -19.51 5.01
C PRO A 205 -4.50 -20.23 5.70
N ALA A 206 -3.89 -21.23 5.02
CA ALA A 206 -2.69 -21.91 5.53
C ALA A 206 -1.38 -21.15 5.21
N ILE A 207 -1.45 -20.16 4.31
CA ILE A 207 -0.31 -19.33 3.91
C ILE A 207 -0.18 -18.09 4.79
N VAL A 208 -1.33 -17.54 5.23
CA VAL A 208 -1.42 -16.31 6.04
C VAL A 208 -1.83 -16.66 7.48
N PRO A 209 -1.06 -16.25 8.51
CA PRO A 209 0.13 -15.37 8.48
C PRO A 209 1.47 -16.10 8.39
N ASP A 210 1.52 -17.42 8.28
CA ASP A 210 2.73 -18.22 8.51
C ASP A 210 3.82 -17.96 7.47
N ARG A 211 3.47 -17.94 6.19
CA ARG A 211 4.41 -17.74 5.08
C ARG A 211 4.53 -16.28 4.68
N ILE A 212 3.41 -15.56 4.69
CA ILE A 212 3.35 -14.14 4.39
C ILE A 212 2.46 -13.43 5.42
N ASN A 213 2.91 -12.31 5.94
CA ASN A 213 2.23 -11.55 6.98
C ASN A 213 2.44 -10.04 6.83
N GLU A 214 1.73 -9.27 7.64
CA GLU A 214 1.82 -7.81 7.64
C GLU A 214 3.26 -7.31 7.77
N VAL A 215 4.08 -7.89 8.64
CA VAL A 215 5.44 -7.42 8.95
C VAL A 215 6.34 -7.54 7.74
N GLU A 216 6.32 -8.69 7.06
CA GLU A 216 7.10 -8.93 5.85
C GLU A 216 6.68 -7.98 4.72
N ILE A 217 5.39 -7.81 4.50
CA ILE A 217 4.89 -6.91 3.46
C ILE A 217 5.26 -5.45 3.75
N ARG A 218 5.19 -5.01 5.00
CA ARG A 218 5.62 -3.64 5.37
C ARG A 218 7.11 -3.41 5.14
N ARG A 219 7.93 -4.45 5.33
CA ARG A 219 9.34 -4.37 5.00
C ARG A 219 9.56 -4.12 3.50
N PHE A 220 8.88 -4.87 2.64
CA PHE A 220 8.96 -4.65 1.19
C PHE A 220 8.34 -3.31 0.76
N GLU A 221 7.22 -2.91 1.34
CA GLU A 221 6.62 -1.59 1.10
C GLU A 221 7.63 -0.48 1.35
N MET A 222 8.38 -0.55 2.45
CA MET A 222 9.41 0.43 2.79
C MET A 222 10.59 0.41 1.81
N LEU A 223 11.06 -0.77 1.38
CA LEU A 223 12.15 -0.87 0.40
C LEU A 223 11.75 -0.24 -0.94
N VAL A 224 10.55 -0.57 -1.44
CA VAL A 224 10.04 -0.01 -2.71
C VAL A 224 9.76 1.49 -2.59
N HIS A 225 9.27 1.96 -1.44
CA HIS A 225 9.09 3.39 -1.17
C HIS A 225 10.43 4.15 -1.21
N ASN A 226 11.46 3.60 -0.57
CA ASN A 226 12.79 4.21 -0.59
C ASN A 226 13.36 4.25 -2.02
N LEU A 227 13.20 3.17 -2.79
CA LEU A 227 13.59 3.13 -4.19
C LEU A 227 12.86 4.20 -5.00
N GLN A 228 11.55 4.35 -4.83
CA GLN A 228 10.77 5.39 -5.49
C GLN A 228 11.25 6.79 -5.10
N SER A 229 11.48 7.03 -3.82
CA SER A 229 11.96 8.34 -3.33
C SER A 229 13.34 8.67 -3.90
N SER A 230 14.24 7.69 -3.97
CA SER A 230 15.57 7.85 -4.58
C SER A 230 15.44 8.17 -6.08
N PHE A 231 14.56 7.48 -6.79
CA PHE A 231 14.31 7.75 -8.20
C PHE A 231 13.76 9.15 -8.42
N ASP A 232 12.73 9.53 -7.66
CA ASP A 232 12.10 10.85 -7.76
C ASP A 232 13.13 11.97 -7.44
N THR A 233 14.02 11.76 -6.46
CA THR A 233 15.04 12.72 -6.07
C THR A 233 16.17 12.83 -7.09
N TYR A 234 16.73 11.71 -7.54
CA TYR A 234 17.99 11.70 -8.29
C TYR A 234 17.83 11.59 -9.79
N VAL A 235 16.67 11.09 -10.28
CA VAL A 235 16.43 10.91 -11.71
C VAL A 235 15.44 11.94 -12.24
N ILE A 236 14.29 12.14 -11.57
CA ILE A 236 13.28 13.11 -12.03
C ILE A 236 13.78 14.52 -11.84
N HIS A 237 14.30 14.89 -10.68
CA HIS A 237 14.80 16.23 -10.40
C HIS A 237 16.03 16.58 -11.26
N GLY A 238 16.78 15.58 -11.70
CA GLY A 238 17.88 15.75 -12.67
C GLY A 238 17.45 15.89 -14.13
N GLY A 239 16.16 16.02 -14.44
CA GLY A 239 15.67 16.23 -15.82
C GLY A 239 15.79 15.01 -16.75
N TYR A 240 16.28 13.87 -16.29
CA TYR A 240 16.60 12.70 -17.11
C TYR A 240 15.37 11.93 -17.61
N GLU A 241 14.22 12.07 -16.94
CA GLU A 241 12.98 11.38 -17.34
C GLU A 241 12.40 11.95 -18.64
N PHE A 242 12.71 13.21 -18.99
CA PHE A 242 12.22 13.85 -20.20
C PHE A 242 12.87 13.23 -21.45
N GLY A 243 12.16 12.22 -22.00
CA GLY A 243 12.56 11.51 -23.23
C GLY A 243 13.07 10.08 -23.02
N ASN A 244 13.37 9.62 -21.81
CA ASN A 244 13.78 8.24 -21.57
C ASN A 244 12.58 7.35 -21.19
N ARG A 245 12.00 6.69 -22.19
CA ARG A 245 10.85 5.78 -22.04
C ARG A 245 11.13 4.65 -21.06
N LYS A 246 12.35 4.09 -21.03
CA LYS A 246 12.74 2.99 -20.15
C LYS A 246 12.70 3.39 -18.67
N LEU A 247 13.22 4.56 -18.34
CA LEU A 247 13.18 5.09 -16.98
C LEU A 247 11.75 5.38 -16.53
N LYS A 248 10.91 5.93 -17.41
CA LYS A 248 9.49 6.14 -17.13
C LYS A 248 8.77 4.81 -16.86
N GLN A 249 9.03 3.77 -17.65
CA GLN A 249 8.45 2.44 -17.44
C GLN A 249 8.95 1.80 -16.16
N LEU A 250 10.26 1.87 -15.86
CA LEU A 250 10.83 1.35 -14.61
C LEU A 250 10.15 2.00 -13.39
N ARG A 251 9.99 3.34 -13.43
CA ARG A 251 9.23 4.06 -12.40
C ARG A 251 7.78 3.57 -12.30
N GLY A 252 7.17 3.28 -13.43
CA GLY A 252 5.82 2.70 -13.49
C GLY A 252 5.74 1.35 -12.77
N PHE A 253 6.69 0.45 -13.01
CA PHE A 253 6.75 -0.86 -12.36
C PHE A 253 6.79 -0.74 -10.84
N PHE A 254 7.75 -0.03 -10.28
CA PHE A 254 7.83 0.07 -8.82
C PHE A 254 6.74 0.94 -8.20
N SER A 255 6.14 1.87 -8.96
CA SER A 255 4.98 2.62 -8.47
C SER A 255 3.74 1.73 -8.32
N VAL A 256 3.46 0.84 -9.28
CA VAL A 256 2.36 -0.13 -9.17
C VAL A 256 2.62 -1.11 -8.04
N VAL A 257 3.84 -1.67 -7.97
CA VAL A 257 4.27 -2.58 -6.88
C VAL A 257 4.09 -1.93 -5.52
N PHE A 258 4.53 -0.68 -5.35
CA PHE A 258 4.37 0.06 -4.10
C PHE A 258 2.90 0.15 -3.65
N HIS A 259 2.02 0.55 -4.54
CA HIS A 259 0.60 0.68 -4.20
C HIS A 259 -0.09 -0.67 -3.96
N LEU A 260 0.31 -1.74 -4.67
CA LEU A 260 -0.16 -3.09 -4.36
C LEU A 260 0.31 -3.55 -2.98
N LEU A 261 1.58 -3.33 -2.62
CA LEU A 261 2.12 -3.62 -1.28
C LEU A 261 1.39 -2.83 -0.19
N GLN A 262 1.02 -1.57 -0.45
CA GLN A 262 0.18 -0.80 0.47
C GLN A 262 -1.17 -1.47 0.70
N ILE A 263 -1.84 -1.94 -0.36
CA ILE A 263 -3.11 -2.66 -0.25
C ILE A 263 -2.90 -3.92 0.59
N ILE A 264 -1.93 -4.77 0.23
CA ILE A 264 -1.64 -6.02 0.92
C ILE A 264 -1.37 -5.78 2.41
N GLY A 265 -0.49 -4.85 2.74
CA GLY A 265 -0.15 -4.54 4.13
C GLY A 265 -1.35 -4.10 4.97
N ARG A 266 -2.34 -3.39 4.38
CA ARG A 266 -3.57 -2.98 5.06
C ARG A 266 -4.56 -4.13 5.21
N LEU A 267 -4.69 -4.98 4.20
CA LEU A 267 -5.61 -6.11 4.23
C LEU A 267 -5.09 -7.23 5.14
N LEU A 268 -3.78 -7.52 5.13
CA LEU A 268 -3.17 -8.48 6.06
C LEU A 268 -3.28 -8.00 7.50
N HIS A 269 -2.96 -6.73 7.79
CA HIS A 269 -3.20 -6.17 9.12
C HIS A 269 -4.64 -6.37 9.58
N PHE A 270 -5.60 -6.04 8.70
CA PHE A 270 -7.01 -6.19 9.03
C PHE A 270 -7.41 -7.65 9.23
N TYR A 271 -6.94 -8.55 8.36
CA TYR A 271 -7.18 -9.98 8.53
C TYR A 271 -6.58 -10.52 9.83
N GLU A 272 -5.27 -10.34 10.04
CA GLU A 272 -4.54 -10.90 11.18
C GLU A 272 -5.04 -10.37 12.53
N ARG A 273 -5.39 -9.09 12.62
CA ARG A 273 -5.74 -8.43 13.90
C ARG A 273 -7.22 -8.39 14.19
N HIS A 274 -8.08 -8.47 13.19
CA HIS A 274 -9.52 -8.23 13.35
C HIS A 274 -10.39 -9.38 12.89
N LEU A 275 -9.93 -10.23 11.96
CA LEU A 275 -10.71 -11.33 11.39
C LEU A 275 -10.19 -12.73 11.74
N HIS A 276 -8.89 -12.91 11.99
CA HIS A 276 -8.30 -14.23 12.22
C HIS A 276 -8.05 -14.53 13.70
N ASP A 277 -7.28 -13.71 14.39
CA ASP A 277 -6.93 -13.90 15.80
C ASP A 277 -7.28 -12.68 16.64
N ALA A 278 -8.58 -12.48 16.85
CA ALA A 278 -9.07 -11.42 17.72
C ALA A 278 -8.92 -11.75 19.23
N GLY A 279 -8.38 -12.94 19.58
CA GLY A 279 -8.18 -13.39 20.93
C GLY A 279 -9.30 -14.31 21.47
N TYR A 280 -9.06 -14.89 22.67
CA TYR A 280 -9.88 -15.98 23.23
C TYR A 280 -11.18 -15.54 23.92
N LYS A 281 -11.36 -14.26 24.23
CA LYS A 281 -12.54 -13.76 24.94
C LYS A 281 -13.79 -13.82 24.05
N SER A 282 -14.94 -14.19 24.64
CA SER A 282 -16.20 -14.33 23.92
C SER A 282 -16.65 -13.07 23.15
N ILE A 283 -16.32 -11.88 23.68
CA ILE A 283 -16.63 -10.61 23.02
C ILE A 283 -15.84 -10.43 21.72
N TYR A 284 -14.58 -10.86 21.70
CA TYR A 284 -13.73 -10.79 20.53
C TYR A 284 -14.26 -11.71 19.43
N LYS A 285 -14.56 -12.97 19.76
CA LYS A 285 -15.14 -13.94 18.82
C LYS A 285 -16.45 -13.46 18.21
N LYS A 286 -17.37 -12.96 19.04
CA LYS A 286 -18.65 -12.41 18.56
C LYS A 286 -18.45 -11.19 17.64
N THR A 287 -17.47 -10.35 17.95
CA THR A 287 -17.16 -9.19 17.07
C THR A 287 -16.56 -9.63 15.76
N GLN A 288 -15.65 -10.59 15.78
CA GLN A 288 -15.06 -11.22 14.60
C GLN A 288 -16.14 -11.84 13.70
N GLU A 289 -17.05 -12.63 14.28
CA GLU A 289 -18.20 -13.21 13.57
C GLU A 289 -19.07 -12.13 12.89
N ARG A 290 -19.37 -11.04 13.62
CA ARG A 290 -20.14 -9.91 13.05
C ARG A 290 -19.41 -9.20 11.93
N LEU A 291 -18.10 -8.99 12.06
CA LEU A 291 -17.29 -8.38 10.99
C LEU A 291 -17.21 -9.30 9.77
N SER A 292 -17.05 -10.61 9.96
CA SER A 292 -16.99 -11.59 8.86
C SER A 292 -18.27 -11.68 8.04
N LEU A 293 -19.42 -11.30 8.62
CA LEU A 293 -20.68 -11.18 7.86
C LEU A 293 -20.69 -9.96 6.91
N ILE A 294 -19.84 -8.96 7.18
CA ILE A 294 -19.72 -7.73 6.36
C ILE A 294 -18.58 -7.87 5.38
N VAL A 295 -17.43 -8.31 5.89
CA VAL A 295 -16.18 -8.50 5.15
C VAL A 295 -15.91 -9.98 5.07
N ASP A 296 -16.17 -10.60 3.92
CA ASP A 296 -15.86 -12.02 3.72
C ASP A 296 -14.35 -12.26 3.79
N PRO A 297 -13.85 -13.01 4.80
CA PRO A 297 -12.41 -13.21 4.98
C PRO A 297 -11.75 -13.96 3.83
N ASN A 298 -12.47 -14.91 3.20
CA ASN A 298 -11.93 -15.71 2.11
C ASN A 298 -11.76 -14.86 0.85
N ILE A 299 -12.77 -14.04 0.51
CA ILE A 299 -12.66 -13.11 -0.62
C ILE A 299 -11.60 -12.05 -0.34
N LEU A 300 -11.49 -11.56 0.91
CA LEU A 300 -10.46 -10.59 1.28
C LEU A 300 -9.05 -11.18 1.08
N LEU A 301 -8.83 -12.41 1.53
CA LEU A 301 -7.56 -13.12 1.34
C LEU A 301 -7.30 -13.43 -0.13
N ASP A 302 -8.30 -13.90 -0.88
CA ASP A 302 -8.18 -14.12 -2.31
C ASP A 302 -7.72 -12.85 -3.05
N ARG A 303 -8.37 -11.70 -2.79
CA ARG A 303 -7.94 -10.42 -3.37
C ARG A 303 -6.56 -9.98 -2.91
N THR A 304 -6.16 -10.34 -1.69
CA THR A 304 -4.84 -10.01 -1.15
C THR A 304 -3.74 -10.85 -1.81
N ILE A 305 -3.94 -12.15 -1.94
CA ILE A 305 -2.93 -13.10 -2.43
C ILE A 305 -3.02 -13.24 -3.96
N ASN A 306 -4.18 -13.68 -4.48
CA ASN A 306 -4.33 -14.04 -5.89
C ASN A 306 -4.44 -12.82 -6.83
N TYR A 307 -4.79 -11.65 -6.31
CA TYR A 307 -4.70 -10.43 -7.10
C TYR A 307 -3.48 -9.60 -6.70
N CYS A 308 -3.43 -9.03 -5.50
CA CYS A 308 -2.39 -8.05 -5.19
C CYS A 308 -0.99 -8.66 -5.18
N LEU A 309 -0.77 -9.76 -4.46
CA LEU A 309 0.56 -10.35 -4.30
C LEU A 309 1.05 -11.03 -5.58
N TYR A 310 0.17 -11.76 -6.27
CA TYR A 310 0.45 -12.31 -7.58
C TYR A 310 0.93 -11.24 -8.57
N TYR A 311 0.21 -10.12 -8.69
CA TYR A 311 0.61 -9.05 -9.60
C TYR A 311 1.84 -8.28 -9.12
N VAL A 312 2.15 -8.22 -7.82
CA VAL A 312 3.46 -7.74 -7.35
C VAL A 312 4.57 -8.57 -7.98
N CYS A 313 4.48 -9.90 -7.93
CA CYS A 313 5.46 -10.80 -8.56
C CYS A 313 5.54 -10.59 -10.07
N GLN A 314 4.38 -10.47 -10.75
CA GLN A 314 4.35 -10.26 -12.20
C GLN A 314 5.01 -8.93 -12.62
N PHE A 315 4.72 -7.83 -11.91
CA PHE A 315 5.32 -6.52 -12.19
C PHE A 315 6.82 -6.50 -11.88
N LEU A 316 7.26 -7.11 -10.78
CA LEU A 316 8.68 -7.23 -10.45
C LEU A 316 9.42 -8.07 -11.50
N SER A 317 8.86 -9.21 -11.90
CA SER A 317 9.46 -10.10 -12.90
C SER A 317 9.63 -9.40 -14.24
N ASN A 318 8.57 -8.74 -14.75
CA ASN A 318 8.63 -7.99 -16.01
C ASN A 318 9.58 -6.78 -15.94
N GLY A 319 9.69 -6.14 -14.78
CA GLY A 319 10.61 -5.03 -14.56
C GLY A 319 12.08 -5.43 -14.54
N LYS A 320 12.42 -6.70 -14.22
CA LYS A 320 13.80 -7.19 -14.18
C LYS A 320 14.55 -7.04 -15.51
N ASP A 321 13.90 -7.38 -16.61
CA ASP A 321 14.55 -7.31 -17.92
C ASP A 321 14.81 -5.86 -18.31
N LEU A 322 13.86 -4.97 -18.04
CA LEU A 322 14.04 -3.54 -18.27
C LEU A 322 15.15 -2.95 -17.38
N ALA A 323 15.21 -3.35 -16.11
CA ALA A 323 16.27 -2.90 -15.20
C ALA A 323 17.65 -3.37 -15.66
N LYS A 324 17.78 -4.61 -16.14
CA LYS A 324 19.04 -5.15 -16.74
C LYS A 324 19.44 -4.37 -18.00
N GLU A 325 18.48 -4.03 -18.88
CA GLU A 325 18.76 -3.20 -20.04
C GLU A 325 19.29 -1.83 -19.63
N ILE A 326 18.65 -1.16 -18.69
CA ILE A 326 19.08 0.14 -18.16
C ILE A 326 20.48 0.05 -17.55
N LEU A 327 20.77 -1.00 -16.79
CA LEU A 327 22.11 -1.25 -16.26
C LEU A 327 23.15 -1.38 -17.40
N ASN A 328 22.87 -2.23 -18.38
CA ASN A 328 23.80 -2.47 -19.49
C ASN A 328 24.11 -1.21 -20.31
N GLU A 329 23.16 -0.27 -20.40
CA GLU A 329 23.36 1.00 -21.13
C GLU A 329 24.17 2.03 -20.32
N ASN A 330 24.19 1.92 -18.99
CA ASN A 330 24.79 2.92 -18.11
C ASN A 330 26.05 2.44 -17.38
N ILE A 331 26.38 1.14 -17.42
CA ILE A 331 27.58 0.57 -16.78
C ILE A 331 28.76 0.61 -17.74
N GLU A 332 29.85 1.21 -17.31
CA GLU A 332 31.15 1.05 -17.95
C GLU A 332 31.74 -0.33 -17.58
N ARG A 333 32.00 -1.15 -18.59
CA ARG A 333 32.57 -2.48 -18.38
C ARG A 333 34.06 -2.46 -18.68
N SER A 334 34.86 -2.92 -17.72
CA SER A 334 36.26 -3.23 -17.95
C SER A 334 36.57 -4.66 -17.46
N SER A 335 37.51 -5.34 -18.10
CA SER A 335 37.96 -6.64 -17.65
C SER A 335 39.47 -6.60 -17.31
N VAL A 336 39.81 -7.21 -16.17
CA VAL A 336 41.17 -7.34 -15.72
C VAL A 336 41.44 -8.81 -15.43
N THR A 337 42.51 -9.34 -16.02
CA THR A 337 42.97 -10.68 -15.68
C THR A 337 43.95 -10.61 -14.52
N VAL A 338 43.63 -11.27 -13.43
CA VAL A 338 44.47 -11.33 -12.24
C VAL A 338 44.99 -12.75 -12.02
N GLY A 339 46.26 -12.89 -11.65
CA GLY A 339 46.83 -14.19 -11.29
C GLY A 339 46.23 -14.69 -9.97
N ILE A 340 45.79 -15.94 -9.96
CA ILE A 340 45.27 -16.60 -8.75
C ILE A 340 46.43 -17.34 -8.08
N PRO A 341 46.69 -17.19 -6.76
CA PRO A 341 47.71 -17.93 -6.03
C PRO A 341 47.45 -19.43 -6.13
N VAL A 342 48.52 -20.19 -6.46
CA VAL A 342 48.47 -21.64 -6.68
C VAL A 342 48.05 -22.40 -5.41
N SER A 343 48.33 -21.85 -4.23
CA SER A 343 48.04 -22.45 -2.94
C SER A 343 46.83 -21.85 -2.28
N LEU A 344 45.69 -22.00 -2.43
CA LEU A 344 44.46 -21.55 -1.77
C LEU A 344 43.44 -20.95 -2.73
N GLY A 345 43.82 -20.62 -3.95
CA GLY A 345 42.89 -20.07 -4.93
C GLY A 345 42.18 -18.77 -4.49
N PHE A 346 41.10 -18.44 -5.12
CA PHE A 346 40.25 -17.30 -4.76
C PHE A 346 39.17 -17.78 -3.79
N HIS A 347 39.47 -17.74 -2.48
CA HIS A 347 38.60 -18.24 -1.43
C HIS A 347 37.77 -17.10 -0.79
N SER A 348 36.99 -17.42 0.23
CA SER A 348 35.97 -16.52 0.86
C SER A 348 36.50 -15.14 1.30
N ARG A 349 37.77 -15.02 1.77
CA ARG A 349 38.30 -13.71 2.22
C ARG A 349 38.50 -12.71 1.06
N PRO A 350 39.24 -13.09 -0.02
CA PRO A 350 39.35 -12.21 -1.20
C PRO A 350 37.99 -11.92 -1.82
N SER A 351 37.07 -12.88 -1.92
CA SER A 351 35.73 -12.69 -2.45
C SER A 351 34.93 -11.68 -1.65
N LEU A 352 35.00 -11.76 -0.32
CA LEU A 352 34.34 -10.80 0.57
C LEU A 352 34.91 -9.38 0.42
N LEU A 353 36.23 -9.26 0.21
CA LEU A 353 36.87 -7.95 0.01
C LEU A 353 36.41 -7.32 -1.31
N VAL A 354 36.39 -8.09 -2.38
CA VAL A 354 35.88 -7.65 -3.68
C VAL A 354 34.40 -7.27 -3.56
N ALA A 355 33.57 -8.12 -2.94
CA ALA A 355 32.16 -7.82 -2.74
C ALA A 355 31.94 -6.50 -1.98
N LYS A 356 32.72 -6.22 -0.94
CA LYS A 356 32.65 -4.94 -0.20
C LYS A 356 33.07 -3.74 -1.04
N ILE A 357 34.12 -3.89 -1.86
CA ILE A 357 34.56 -2.82 -2.77
C ILE A 357 33.47 -2.56 -3.83
N VAL A 358 32.98 -3.62 -4.45
CA VAL A 358 31.89 -3.54 -5.43
C VAL A 358 30.65 -2.86 -4.84
N GLN A 359 30.25 -3.28 -3.63
CA GLN A 359 29.13 -2.65 -2.91
C GLN A 359 29.38 -1.17 -2.61
N HIS A 360 30.62 -0.82 -2.25
CA HIS A 360 30.98 0.57 -1.95
C HIS A 360 30.88 1.48 -3.18
N PHE A 361 31.30 0.97 -4.34
CA PHE A 361 31.27 1.71 -5.60
C PHE A 361 30.00 1.50 -6.43
N GLY A 362 29.03 0.72 -5.94
CA GLY A 362 27.78 0.45 -6.62
C GLY A 362 27.93 -0.33 -7.93
N GLY A 363 29.00 -1.12 -8.06
CA GLY A 363 29.29 -1.90 -9.26
C GLY A 363 28.81 -3.36 -9.17
N GLN A 364 29.05 -4.13 -10.24
CA GLN A 364 28.89 -5.58 -10.28
C GLN A 364 30.17 -6.21 -10.85
N VAL A 365 30.60 -7.33 -10.30
CA VAL A 365 31.75 -8.10 -10.76
C VAL A 365 31.37 -9.54 -11.03
N ASP A 366 31.65 -10.00 -12.24
CA ASP A 366 31.52 -11.39 -12.63
C ASP A 366 32.91 -12.04 -12.66
N TYR A 367 33.02 -13.21 -12.06
CA TYR A 367 34.23 -14.05 -12.12
C TYR A 367 34.07 -15.05 -13.27
N VAL A 368 34.97 -15.02 -14.23
CA VAL A 368 34.99 -15.92 -15.37
C VAL A 368 36.17 -16.87 -15.28
#